data_d06771fefa4ecf437d8b5e5527293b19
#
_entry.id   d06771fefa4ecf437d8b5e5527293b19
#
_cell.length_a   1.000
_cell.length_b   1.000
_cell.length_c   1.000
_cell.angle_alpha   90.00
_cell.angle_beta   90.00
_cell.angle_gamma   90.00
#
_symmetry.space_group_name_H-M   'P 1'
#
loop_
_entity.id
_entity.type
_entity.pdbx_description
1 polymer ?
#
loop_
_entity_poly.entity_id
_entity_poly.type
_entity_poly.pdbx_seq_one_letter_code
_entity_poly.pdbx_strand_id
1 'polypeptide(L)'
;MSLQSESRQSDNDLEIDGFKIDIGRMLTSTGLAKSTLMFKPKQNIFTQGSPAEAVYYIKSGKVRLTVVSEHGREGVIAILGPSFFFGEHCLAMPAVNTASATAMVKTTVVRVEKNAMLRAMHDEPSLGDMVMSFLVHRNKQIEADLLDHLFSSSEQRLAKILLQLARLEGDQSQSVIPRISQDILAARVGTTRSRVNYFMNKFKKLGYINYAPSSGGERRPGVRISTSLMNVILKE
;
A
#
# COMPACT_ATOMS: atom_id res chain seq x y z
N MET A 1 26.74 31.33 20.33
CA MET A 1 26.49 30.89 18.95
C MET A 1 25.88 29.50 19.00
N SER A 2 24.56 29.44 19.03
CA SER A 2 23.77 28.23 19.16
C SER A 2 23.22 27.93 17.79
N LEU A 3 23.64 26.81 17.19
CA LEU A 3 23.06 26.32 15.94
C LEU A 3 21.97 25.31 16.30
N GLN A 4 20.78 25.71 15.96
CA GLN A 4 19.56 24.93 16.00
C GLN A 4 19.70 23.68 15.12
N SER A 5 19.59 22.51 15.70
CA SER A 5 19.34 21.25 15.00
C SER A 5 17.82 21.15 14.76
N GLU A 6 17.33 21.74 13.67
CA GLU A 6 16.01 21.45 13.19
C GLU A 6 15.98 20.01 12.66
N SER A 7 15.31 19.16 13.41
CA SER A 7 14.95 17.82 13.02
C SER A 7 14.08 17.91 11.75
N ARG A 8 14.60 17.41 10.62
CA ARG A 8 13.83 17.13 9.41
C ARG A 8 12.77 16.09 9.74
N GLN A 9 11.58 16.56 10.08
CA GLN A 9 10.38 15.76 10.13
C GLN A 9 10.02 15.46 8.66
N SER A 10 10.15 14.22 8.25
CA SER A 10 9.79 13.77 6.91
C SER A 10 8.29 14.01 6.70
N ASP A 11 7.96 14.94 5.83
CA ASP A 11 6.61 15.16 5.31
C ASP A 11 6.17 13.91 4.55
N ASN A 12 5.48 13.02 5.25
CA ASN A 12 4.93 11.78 4.71
C ASN A 12 3.44 11.99 4.38
N ASP A 13 3.15 13.09 3.70
CA ASP A 13 1.81 13.43 3.25
C ASP A 13 1.47 12.66 1.98
N LEU A 14 0.31 12.02 1.95
CA LEU A 14 -0.28 11.49 0.71
C LEU A 14 -0.63 12.67 -0.20
N GLU A 15 0.17 12.89 -1.22
CA GLU A 15 -0.16 13.84 -2.29
C GLU A 15 -1.08 13.12 -3.29
N ILE A 16 -2.37 13.45 -3.25
CA ILE A 16 -3.40 12.90 -4.11
C ILE A 16 -3.85 14.03 -5.03
N ASP A 17 -3.48 13.99 -6.32
CA ASP A 17 -3.83 15.03 -7.32
C ASP A 17 -3.55 16.47 -6.84
N GLY A 18 -2.40 16.70 -6.16
CA GLY A 18 -2.03 18.01 -5.60
C GLY A 18 -2.71 18.32 -4.25
N PHE A 19 -3.51 17.41 -3.69
CA PHE A 19 -4.15 17.57 -2.38
C PHE A 19 -3.44 16.69 -1.34
N LYS A 20 -2.72 17.33 -0.41
CA LYS A 20 -2.08 16.63 0.71
C LYS A 20 -3.12 16.26 1.76
N ILE A 21 -3.47 14.98 1.86
CA ILE A 21 -4.37 14.48 2.90
C ILE A 21 -3.51 13.98 4.07
N ASP A 22 -3.36 14.79 5.11
CA ASP A 22 -2.72 14.36 6.35
C ASP A 22 -3.72 13.75 7.33
N ILE A 23 -4.28 12.60 6.95
CA ILE A 23 -5.13 11.81 7.85
C ILE A 23 -4.36 11.47 9.14
N GLY A 24 -3.05 11.27 9.05
CA GLY A 24 -2.20 10.97 10.20
C GLY A 24 -2.18 12.09 11.22
N ARG A 25 -2.00 13.33 10.81
CA ARG A 25 -2.05 14.52 11.67
C ARG A 25 -3.42 14.67 12.32
N MET A 26 -4.47 14.51 11.56
CA MET A 26 -5.83 14.63 12.03
C MET A 26 -6.21 13.53 13.01
N LEU A 27 -5.87 12.27 12.74
CA LEU A 27 -6.04 11.17 13.68
C LEU A 27 -5.16 11.33 14.94
N THR A 28 -4.13 12.17 14.92
CA THR A 28 -3.31 12.45 16.11
C THR A 28 -3.74 13.67 16.88
N SER A 29 -4.38 14.67 16.25
CA SER A 29 -4.81 15.93 16.86
C SER A 29 -6.19 15.84 17.52
N THR A 30 -7.13 15.07 16.98
CA THR A 30 -8.45 14.85 17.55
C THR A 30 -8.34 13.94 18.78
N GLY A 31 -9.05 14.24 19.85
CA GLY A 31 -9.14 13.41 21.08
C GLY A 31 -9.70 11.99 20.87
N LEU A 32 -9.49 11.41 19.68
CA LEU A 32 -9.95 10.09 19.28
C LEU A 32 -9.35 9.00 20.18
N ALA A 33 -10.22 8.14 20.69
CA ALA A 33 -9.81 6.88 21.31
C ALA A 33 -9.10 6.00 20.26
N LYS A 34 -7.76 5.96 20.33
CA LYS A 34 -6.87 5.27 19.39
C LYS A 34 -5.86 4.43 20.13
N SER A 35 -5.43 3.36 19.49
CA SER A 35 -4.32 2.52 19.95
C SER A 35 -3.27 2.39 18.88
N THR A 36 -2.00 2.38 19.27
CA THR A 36 -0.88 2.09 18.36
C THR A 36 -0.53 0.62 18.51
N LEU A 37 -0.60 -0.12 17.42
CA LEU A 37 -0.33 -1.55 17.37
C LEU A 37 0.89 -1.83 16.50
N MET A 38 1.70 -2.81 16.90
CA MET A 38 2.85 -3.28 16.15
C MET A 38 2.63 -4.73 15.70
N PHE A 39 2.90 -5.00 14.44
CA PHE A 39 2.78 -6.32 13.84
C PHE A 39 4.12 -6.80 13.32
N LYS A 40 4.42 -8.07 13.56
CA LYS A 40 5.57 -8.77 12.99
C LYS A 40 5.30 -9.11 11.51
N PRO A 41 6.35 -9.32 10.71
CA PRO A 41 6.17 -9.82 9.35
C PRO A 41 5.29 -11.08 9.31
N LYS A 42 4.35 -11.15 8.37
CA LYS A 42 3.36 -12.21 8.16
C LYS A 42 2.25 -12.30 9.21
N GLN A 43 2.20 -11.41 10.18
CA GLN A 43 1.11 -11.36 11.17
C GLN A 43 -0.13 -10.73 10.54
N ASN A 44 -1.30 -11.34 10.76
CA ASN A 44 -2.58 -10.79 10.32
C ASN A 44 -3.00 -9.65 11.25
N ILE A 45 -3.54 -8.59 10.66
CA ILE A 45 -4.17 -7.46 11.34
C ILE A 45 -5.66 -7.77 11.51
N PHE A 46 -6.29 -8.24 10.43
CA PHE A 46 -7.64 -8.82 10.41
C PHE A 46 -7.77 -9.83 9.27
N THR A 47 -8.84 -10.61 9.28
CA THR A 47 -9.10 -11.66 8.29
C THR A 47 -10.40 -11.42 7.53
N GLN A 48 -10.45 -11.84 6.27
CA GLN A 48 -11.66 -11.82 5.45
C GLN A 48 -12.80 -12.57 6.16
N GLY A 49 -14.01 -11.99 6.12
CA GLY A 49 -15.20 -12.55 6.77
C GLY A 49 -15.33 -12.23 8.26
N SER A 50 -14.28 -11.74 8.94
CA SER A 50 -14.39 -11.32 10.34
C SER A 50 -15.15 -10.00 10.48
N PRO A 51 -15.75 -9.71 11.66
CA PRO A 51 -16.34 -8.41 11.91
C PRO A 51 -15.36 -7.27 11.68
N ALA A 52 -15.81 -6.21 11.01
CA ALA A 52 -15.01 -5.01 10.77
C ALA A 52 -15.33 -3.99 11.89
N GLU A 53 -14.40 -3.82 12.82
CA GLU A 53 -14.62 -3.04 14.04
C GLU A 53 -13.83 -1.73 14.09
N ALA A 54 -12.82 -1.59 13.21
CA ALA A 54 -11.90 -0.46 13.27
C ALA A 54 -11.36 -0.09 11.90
N VAL A 55 -10.91 1.16 11.79
CA VAL A 55 -10.06 1.64 10.72
C VAL A 55 -8.61 1.68 11.19
N TYR A 56 -7.69 1.60 10.25
CA TYR A 56 -6.26 1.52 10.50
C TYR A 56 -5.51 2.52 9.63
N TYR A 57 -4.51 3.19 10.22
CA TYR A 57 -3.59 4.08 9.52
C TYR A 57 -2.16 3.54 9.68
N ILE A 58 -1.43 3.40 8.58
CA ILE A 58 -0.07 2.87 8.58
C ILE A 58 0.91 4.00 8.90
N LYS A 59 1.55 3.95 10.08
CA LYS A 59 2.65 4.88 10.46
C LYS A 59 3.96 4.46 9.82
N SER A 60 4.24 3.16 9.79
CA SER A 60 5.45 2.60 9.20
C SER A 60 5.24 1.15 8.79
N GLY A 61 6.02 0.67 7.82
CA GLY A 61 5.94 -0.70 7.33
C GLY A 61 5.07 -0.84 6.09
N LYS A 62 4.58 -2.07 5.83
CA LYS A 62 3.78 -2.39 4.64
C LYS A 62 2.72 -3.43 4.99
N VAL A 63 1.53 -3.24 4.45
CA VAL A 63 0.37 -4.12 4.61
C VAL A 63 -0.06 -4.64 3.24
N ARG A 64 -0.30 -5.94 3.16
CA ARG A 64 -0.87 -6.60 1.99
C ARG A 64 -2.35 -6.89 2.27
N LEU A 65 -3.22 -6.49 1.35
CA LEU A 65 -4.63 -6.86 1.35
C LEU A 65 -4.84 -8.03 0.38
N THR A 66 -5.45 -9.09 0.87
CA THR A 66 -5.71 -10.31 0.09
C THR A 66 -7.16 -10.74 0.20
N VAL A 67 -7.67 -11.32 -0.87
CA VAL A 67 -8.97 -11.99 -0.91
C VAL A 67 -8.77 -13.46 -1.26
N VAL A 68 -9.57 -14.31 -0.67
CA VAL A 68 -9.63 -15.73 -1.01
C VAL A 68 -10.97 -16.00 -1.67
N SER A 69 -10.95 -16.57 -2.87
CA SER A 69 -12.16 -16.98 -3.57
C SER A 69 -12.77 -18.23 -2.93
N GLU A 70 -14.03 -18.53 -3.25
CA GLU A 70 -14.72 -19.77 -2.83
C GLU A 70 -13.95 -21.05 -3.19
N HIS A 71 -13.13 -20.99 -4.25
CA HIS A 71 -12.30 -22.12 -4.68
C HIS A 71 -10.89 -22.10 -4.06
N GLY A 72 -10.66 -21.30 -3.01
CA GLY A 72 -9.39 -21.23 -2.28
C GLY A 72 -8.25 -20.52 -3.02
N ARG A 73 -8.52 -19.79 -4.11
CA ARG A 73 -7.50 -19.00 -4.80
C ARG A 73 -7.29 -17.68 -4.08
N GLU A 74 -6.05 -17.39 -3.69
CA GLU A 74 -5.66 -16.12 -3.09
C GLU A 74 -5.31 -15.09 -4.17
N GLY A 75 -5.91 -13.89 -4.07
CA GLY A 75 -5.58 -12.72 -4.88
C GLY A 75 -5.07 -11.58 -4.00
N VAL A 76 -4.03 -10.88 -4.44
CA VAL A 76 -3.55 -9.67 -3.77
C VAL A 76 -4.22 -8.47 -4.41
N ILE A 77 -5.10 -7.79 -3.66
CA ILE A 77 -5.84 -6.63 -4.17
C ILE A 77 -5.11 -5.30 -3.94
N ALA A 78 -4.28 -5.21 -2.88
CA ALA A 78 -3.46 -4.02 -2.65
C ALA A 78 -2.20 -4.33 -1.84
N ILE A 79 -1.16 -3.50 -2.01
CA ILE A 79 -0.01 -3.38 -1.13
C ILE A 79 0.04 -1.92 -0.70
N LEU A 80 -0.11 -1.67 0.60
CA LEU A 80 -0.22 -0.36 1.20
C LEU A 80 1.06 -0.04 1.98
N GLY A 81 1.55 1.17 1.83
CA GLY A 81 2.70 1.71 2.56
C GLY A 81 2.30 2.69 3.67
N PRO A 82 3.27 3.43 4.24
CA PRO A 82 3.00 4.49 5.19
C PRO A 82 2.04 5.53 4.64
N SER A 83 1.31 6.19 5.53
CA SER A 83 0.26 7.19 5.23
C SER A 83 -1.01 6.65 4.60
N PHE A 84 -1.09 5.34 4.30
CA PHE A 84 -2.33 4.73 3.85
C PHE A 84 -3.25 4.37 5.01
N PHE A 85 -4.54 4.51 4.72
CA PHE A 85 -5.67 4.16 5.57
C PHE A 85 -6.36 2.91 5.00
N PHE A 86 -6.80 2.00 5.87
CA PHE A 86 -7.47 0.77 5.45
C PHE A 86 -8.41 0.25 6.54
N GLY A 87 -9.28 -0.71 6.21
CA GLY A 87 -10.32 -1.20 7.12
C GLY A 87 -11.58 -0.34 7.12
N GLU A 88 -11.72 0.54 6.15
CA GLU A 88 -12.85 1.46 5.93
C GLU A 88 -14.20 0.75 5.83
N HIS A 89 -14.21 -0.56 5.54
CA HIS A 89 -15.43 -1.38 5.50
C HIS A 89 -16.18 -1.39 6.83
N CYS A 90 -15.51 -1.09 7.96
CA CYS A 90 -16.18 -0.96 9.24
C CYS A 90 -17.21 0.18 9.26
N LEU A 91 -17.05 1.19 8.42
CA LEU A 91 -17.97 2.33 8.33
C LEU A 91 -19.27 1.99 7.59
N ALA A 92 -19.29 0.87 6.85
CA ALA A 92 -20.49 0.38 6.14
C ALA A 92 -21.33 -0.57 7.00
N MET A 93 -22.54 -0.93 6.51
CA MET A 93 -23.41 -1.91 7.08
C MET A 93 -23.82 -2.95 6.02
N PRO A 94 -23.67 -4.25 6.26
CA PRO A 94 -23.06 -4.88 7.44
C PRO A 94 -21.52 -4.67 7.47
N ALA A 95 -20.98 -4.50 8.69
CA ALA A 95 -19.56 -4.23 8.89
C ALA A 95 -18.75 -5.54 8.92
N VAL A 96 -18.34 -6.02 7.76
CA VAL A 96 -17.53 -7.24 7.58
C VAL A 96 -16.29 -6.92 6.77
N ASN A 97 -15.15 -7.49 7.16
CA ASN A 97 -13.92 -7.37 6.39
C ASN A 97 -14.02 -8.18 5.09
N THR A 98 -14.01 -7.51 3.96
CA THR A 98 -14.08 -8.15 2.62
C THR A 98 -12.76 -8.73 2.16
N ALA A 99 -11.66 -8.41 2.85
CA ALA A 99 -10.31 -8.88 2.59
C ALA A 99 -9.59 -9.22 3.90
N SER A 100 -8.47 -9.92 3.81
CA SER A 100 -7.51 -10.08 4.91
C SER A 100 -6.41 -9.04 4.79
N ALA A 101 -5.99 -8.46 5.92
CA ALA A 101 -4.84 -7.55 6.00
C ALA A 101 -3.68 -8.23 6.74
N THR A 102 -2.50 -8.29 6.10
CA THR A 102 -1.32 -8.95 6.64
C THR A 102 -0.11 -8.03 6.57
N ALA A 103 0.64 -7.91 7.66
CA ALA A 103 1.89 -7.18 7.69
C ALA A 103 2.95 -7.89 6.84
N MET A 104 3.58 -7.19 5.89
CA MET A 104 4.64 -7.75 5.04
C MET A 104 6.02 -7.65 5.70
N VAL A 105 6.23 -6.60 6.47
CA VAL A 105 7.43 -6.28 7.25
C VAL A 105 7.01 -5.91 8.66
N LYS A 106 7.94 -5.55 9.55
CA LYS A 106 7.57 -4.94 10.85
C LYS A 106 6.75 -3.68 10.56
N THR A 107 5.50 -3.65 11.02
CA THR A 107 4.52 -2.63 10.67
C THR A 107 3.91 -2.04 11.92
N THR A 108 3.82 -0.72 11.96
CA THR A 108 3.15 0.03 13.03
C THR A 108 1.92 0.70 12.47
N VAL A 109 0.76 0.48 13.07
CA VAL A 109 -0.51 1.09 12.68
C VAL A 109 -1.15 1.82 13.86
N VAL A 110 -1.92 2.85 13.56
CA VAL A 110 -2.90 3.44 14.48
C VAL A 110 -4.24 2.78 14.19
N ARG A 111 -4.85 2.19 15.20
CA ARG A 111 -6.19 1.60 15.17
C ARG A 111 -7.17 2.56 15.82
N VAL A 112 -8.26 2.86 15.13
CA VAL A 112 -9.38 3.69 15.61
C VAL A 112 -10.65 2.86 15.54
N GLU A 113 -11.35 2.73 16.66
CA GLU A 113 -12.63 2.01 16.73
C GLU A 113 -13.68 2.66 15.84
N LYS A 114 -14.53 1.85 15.20
CA LYS A 114 -15.66 2.30 14.36
C LYS A 114 -16.44 3.45 14.99
N ASN A 115 -16.93 3.24 16.22
CA ASN A 115 -17.80 4.22 16.88
C ASN A 115 -17.04 5.51 17.24
N ALA A 116 -15.75 5.42 17.54
CA ALA A 116 -14.91 6.59 17.77
C ALA A 116 -14.72 7.38 16.47
N MET A 117 -14.47 6.69 15.36
CA MET A 117 -14.32 7.31 14.04
C MET A 117 -15.62 8.01 13.59
N LEU A 118 -16.77 7.34 13.74
CA LEU A 118 -18.08 7.91 13.37
C LEU A 118 -18.41 9.16 14.19
N ARG A 119 -18.16 9.13 15.51
CA ARG A 119 -18.34 10.33 16.35
C ARG A 119 -17.43 11.46 15.91
N ALA A 120 -16.16 11.19 15.69
CA ALA A 120 -15.21 12.21 15.26
C ALA A 120 -15.58 12.84 13.91
N MET A 121 -16.06 12.06 12.96
CA MET A 121 -16.55 12.58 11.68
C MET A 121 -17.81 13.43 11.84
N HIS A 122 -18.64 13.15 12.86
CA HIS A 122 -19.82 13.95 13.19
C HIS A 122 -19.43 15.28 13.87
N ASP A 123 -18.50 15.22 14.82
CA ASP A 123 -18.07 16.36 15.64
C ASP A 123 -17.13 17.29 14.84
N GLU A 124 -16.40 16.75 13.84
CA GLU A 124 -15.47 17.49 13.00
C GLU A 124 -15.75 17.18 11.51
N PRO A 125 -16.61 17.98 10.85
CA PRO A 125 -16.99 17.75 9.44
C PRO A 125 -15.81 17.68 8.48
N SER A 126 -14.73 18.42 8.74
CA SER A 126 -13.50 18.39 7.93
C SER A 126 -12.85 16.99 7.90
N LEU A 127 -12.98 16.19 8.96
CA LEU A 127 -12.57 14.78 8.98
C LEU A 127 -13.46 13.93 8.06
N GLY A 128 -14.76 14.19 8.07
CA GLY A 128 -15.72 13.55 7.18
C GLY A 128 -15.39 13.80 5.71
N ASP A 129 -15.15 15.06 5.34
CA ASP A 129 -14.76 15.48 3.99
C ASP A 129 -13.45 14.81 3.55
N MET A 130 -12.48 14.70 4.44
CA MET A 130 -11.20 14.06 4.18
C MET A 130 -11.36 12.55 3.96
N VAL A 131 -12.14 11.85 4.78
CA VAL A 131 -12.45 10.43 4.60
C VAL A 131 -13.18 10.21 3.28
N MET A 132 -14.13 11.07 2.93
CA MET A 132 -14.83 11.01 1.65
C MET A 132 -13.87 11.19 0.47
N SER A 133 -13.00 12.20 0.53
CA SER A 133 -11.99 12.44 -0.51
C SER A 133 -11.05 11.24 -0.68
N PHE A 134 -10.62 10.63 0.43
CA PHE A 134 -9.83 9.41 0.41
C PHE A 134 -10.57 8.26 -0.27
N LEU A 135 -11.85 8.03 0.07
CA LEU A 135 -12.65 6.95 -0.52
C LEU A 135 -12.88 7.16 -2.02
N VAL A 136 -13.15 8.39 -2.45
CA VAL A 136 -13.29 8.73 -3.87
C VAL A 136 -11.98 8.47 -4.63
N HIS A 137 -10.84 8.88 -4.05
CA HIS A 137 -9.54 8.60 -4.66
C HIS A 137 -9.26 7.08 -4.75
N ARG A 138 -9.53 6.35 -3.66
CA ARG A 138 -9.37 4.89 -3.67
C ARG A 138 -10.26 4.22 -4.72
N ASN A 139 -11.48 4.71 -4.90
CA ASN A 139 -12.37 4.22 -5.96
C ASN A 139 -11.76 4.44 -7.35
N LYS A 140 -11.24 5.64 -7.64
CA LYS A 140 -10.53 5.93 -8.90
C LYS A 140 -9.35 4.98 -9.14
N GLN A 141 -8.59 4.65 -8.08
CA GLN A 141 -7.48 3.69 -8.20
C GLN A 141 -7.98 2.28 -8.53
N ILE A 142 -9.08 1.84 -7.89
CA ILE A 142 -9.69 0.53 -8.18
C ILE A 142 -10.20 0.49 -9.63
N GLU A 143 -10.82 1.56 -10.11
CA GLU A 143 -11.24 1.68 -11.51
C GLU A 143 -10.05 1.60 -12.47
N ALA A 144 -8.95 2.30 -12.18
CA ALA A 144 -7.73 2.24 -12.98
C ALA A 144 -7.11 0.83 -12.98
N ASP A 145 -7.06 0.15 -11.83
CA ASP A 145 -6.60 -1.23 -11.72
C ASP A 145 -7.49 -2.18 -12.53
N LEU A 146 -8.81 -1.95 -12.55
CA LEU A 146 -9.76 -2.72 -13.34
C LEU A 146 -9.53 -2.52 -14.84
N LEU A 147 -9.36 -1.27 -15.29
CA LEU A 147 -9.03 -0.96 -16.69
C LEU A 147 -7.72 -1.64 -17.10
N ASP A 148 -6.71 -1.63 -16.23
CA ASP A 148 -5.45 -2.33 -16.47
C ASP A 148 -5.65 -3.85 -16.58
N HIS A 149 -6.57 -4.41 -15.79
CA HIS A 149 -6.90 -5.84 -15.89
C HIS A 149 -7.57 -6.20 -17.20
N LEU A 150 -8.43 -5.31 -17.70
CA LEU A 150 -9.19 -5.52 -18.95
C LEU A 150 -8.33 -5.32 -20.20
N PHE A 151 -7.45 -4.32 -20.22
CA PHE A 151 -6.81 -3.85 -21.44
C PHE A 151 -5.27 -4.00 -21.46
N SER A 152 -4.61 -4.12 -20.30
CA SER A 152 -3.15 -4.24 -20.27
C SER A 152 -2.70 -5.71 -20.22
N SER A 153 -1.59 -5.99 -20.91
CA SER A 153 -0.93 -7.29 -20.81
C SER A 153 -0.38 -7.56 -19.41
N SER A 154 -0.18 -8.82 -19.04
CA SER A 154 0.42 -9.16 -17.75
C SER A 154 1.86 -8.63 -17.59
N GLU A 155 2.58 -8.38 -18.68
CA GLU A 155 3.89 -7.72 -18.66
C GLU A 155 3.75 -6.24 -18.26
N GLN A 156 2.81 -5.51 -18.87
CA GLN A 156 2.53 -4.10 -18.56
C GLN A 156 2.02 -3.94 -17.14
N ARG A 157 1.11 -4.80 -16.68
CA ARG A 157 0.63 -4.80 -15.29
C ARG A 157 1.76 -5.02 -14.28
N LEU A 158 2.68 -5.96 -14.56
CA LEU A 158 3.85 -6.16 -13.70
C LEU A 158 4.74 -4.92 -13.66
N ALA A 159 5.00 -4.27 -14.79
CA ALA A 159 5.78 -3.05 -14.85
C ALA A 159 5.14 -1.91 -14.04
N LYS A 160 3.81 -1.71 -14.15
CA LYS A 160 3.07 -0.72 -13.35
C LYS A 160 3.17 -0.99 -11.85
N ILE A 161 3.00 -2.24 -11.41
CA ILE A 161 3.11 -2.62 -9.99
C ILE A 161 4.52 -2.34 -9.46
N LEU A 162 5.57 -2.68 -10.21
CA LEU A 162 6.95 -2.41 -9.79
C LEU A 162 7.22 -0.91 -9.66
N LEU A 163 6.71 -0.09 -10.57
CA LEU A 163 6.82 1.37 -10.50
C LEU A 163 6.02 1.96 -9.33
N GLN A 164 4.81 1.46 -9.05
CA GLN A 164 4.04 1.87 -7.88
C GLN A 164 4.78 1.55 -6.57
N LEU A 165 5.36 0.36 -6.46
CA LEU A 165 6.16 -0.03 -5.30
C LEU A 165 7.41 0.83 -5.14
N ALA A 166 8.04 1.22 -6.24
CA ALA A 166 9.19 2.12 -6.23
C ALA A 166 8.83 3.52 -5.69
N ARG A 167 7.67 4.04 -6.07
CA ARG A 167 7.16 5.34 -5.54
C ARG A 167 6.90 5.31 -4.04
N LEU A 168 6.46 4.18 -3.49
CA LEU A 168 6.24 4.01 -2.04
C LEU A 168 7.54 4.04 -1.22
N GLU A 169 8.71 3.93 -1.85
CA GLU A 169 10.03 4.02 -1.17
C GLU A 169 10.66 5.42 -1.22
N GLY A 170 10.03 6.39 -1.87
CA GLY A 170 10.32 7.83 -1.69
C GLY A 170 11.44 8.45 -2.53
N ASP A 171 12.15 7.72 -3.39
CA ASP A 171 13.18 8.31 -4.25
C ASP A 171 12.81 8.22 -5.74
N GLN A 172 12.85 9.35 -6.43
CA GLN A 172 12.33 9.48 -7.80
C GLN A 172 13.26 8.94 -8.90
N SER A 173 14.56 8.71 -8.64
CA SER A 173 15.50 8.38 -9.72
C SER A 173 15.98 6.92 -9.74
N GLN A 174 16.10 6.26 -8.60
CA GLN A 174 16.54 4.86 -8.48
C GLN A 174 16.01 4.17 -7.21
N SER A 175 14.70 4.02 -7.09
CA SER A 175 14.12 3.40 -5.89
C SER A 175 14.47 1.92 -5.80
N VAL A 176 15.01 1.52 -4.66
CA VAL A 176 15.27 0.12 -4.34
C VAL A 176 14.08 -0.41 -3.54
N ILE A 177 13.25 -1.22 -4.17
CA ILE A 177 12.16 -1.92 -3.47
C ILE A 177 12.69 -3.16 -2.74
N PRO A 178 12.19 -3.47 -1.54
CA PRO A 178 12.45 -4.75 -0.90
C PRO A 178 12.04 -5.90 -1.82
N ARG A 179 12.75 -7.03 -1.76
CA ARG A 179 12.40 -8.19 -2.58
C ARG A 179 11.03 -8.74 -2.18
N ILE A 180 10.04 -8.51 -3.02
CA ILE A 180 8.72 -9.11 -2.93
C ILE A 180 8.79 -10.51 -3.56
N SER A 181 8.11 -11.50 -2.96
CA SER A 181 8.08 -12.84 -3.53
C SER A 181 7.37 -12.81 -4.89
N GLN A 182 7.86 -13.63 -5.83
CA GLN A 182 7.24 -13.73 -7.15
C GLN A 182 5.81 -14.27 -7.08
N ASP A 183 5.47 -15.00 -6.02
CA ASP A 183 4.10 -15.49 -5.78
C ASP A 183 3.16 -14.32 -5.46
N ILE A 184 3.59 -13.38 -4.62
CA ILE A 184 2.82 -12.17 -4.31
C ILE A 184 2.65 -11.31 -5.56
N LEU A 185 3.71 -11.13 -6.36
CA LEU A 185 3.62 -10.41 -7.62
C LEU A 185 2.69 -11.10 -8.61
N ALA A 186 2.75 -12.44 -8.71
CA ALA A 186 1.88 -13.23 -9.57
C ALA A 186 0.41 -13.09 -9.17
N ALA A 187 0.12 -13.17 -7.87
CA ALA A 187 -1.23 -13.00 -7.33
C ALA A 187 -1.75 -11.55 -7.55
N ARG A 188 -0.89 -10.54 -7.50
CA ARG A 188 -1.27 -9.12 -7.74
C ARG A 188 -1.47 -8.82 -9.23
N VAL A 189 -0.63 -9.40 -10.10
CA VAL A 189 -0.72 -9.25 -11.57
C VAL A 189 -1.89 -10.06 -12.16
N GLY A 190 -2.36 -11.09 -11.47
CA GLY A 190 -3.33 -12.05 -12.00
C GLY A 190 -2.69 -12.98 -13.05
N THR A 191 -1.49 -13.52 -12.76
CA THR A 191 -0.74 -14.39 -13.66
C THR A 191 0.01 -15.49 -12.88
N THR A 192 0.79 -16.33 -13.57
CA THR A 192 1.57 -17.40 -12.92
C THR A 192 2.94 -16.89 -12.46
N ARG A 193 3.50 -17.53 -11.41
CA ARG A 193 4.88 -17.27 -10.95
C ARG A 193 5.91 -17.43 -12.07
N SER A 194 5.75 -18.43 -12.94
CA SER A 194 6.66 -18.66 -14.06
C SER A 194 6.67 -17.48 -15.03
N ARG A 195 5.51 -16.90 -15.34
CA ARG A 195 5.42 -15.70 -16.20
C ARG A 195 6.03 -14.48 -15.54
N VAL A 196 5.81 -14.29 -14.24
CA VAL A 196 6.48 -13.21 -13.48
C VAL A 196 7.99 -13.38 -13.55
N ASN A 197 8.52 -14.58 -13.30
CA ASN A 197 9.95 -14.85 -13.40
C ASN A 197 10.50 -14.55 -14.81
N TYR A 198 9.79 -14.95 -15.84
CA TYR A 198 10.14 -14.63 -17.22
C TYR A 198 10.23 -13.11 -17.46
N PHE A 199 9.22 -12.34 -17.06
CA PHE A 199 9.21 -10.89 -17.24
C PHE A 199 10.30 -10.19 -16.41
N MET A 200 10.52 -10.61 -15.16
CA MET A 200 11.59 -10.07 -14.32
C MET A 200 12.98 -10.28 -14.97
N ASN A 201 13.24 -11.46 -15.55
CA ASN A 201 14.47 -11.73 -16.27
C ASN A 201 14.57 -10.90 -17.55
N LYS A 202 13.47 -10.70 -18.29
CA LYS A 202 13.41 -9.82 -19.46
C LYS A 202 13.72 -8.38 -19.08
N PHE A 203 13.11 -7.85 -18.02
CA PHE A 203 13.34 -6.49 -17.53
C PHE A 203 14.79 -6.29 -17.06
N LYS A 204 15.38 -7.32 -16.43
CA LYS A 204 16.80 -7.30 -16.07
C LYS A 204 17.70 -7.23 -17.30
N LYS A 205 17.46 -8.07 -18.32
CA LYS A 205 18.24 -8.07 -19.58
C LYS A 205 18.16 -6.73 -20.32
N LEU A 206 17.02 -6.06 -20.24
CA LEU A 206 16.80 -4.73 -20.84
C LEU A 206 17.32 -3.57 -19.97
N GLY A 207 17.89 -3.84 -18.79
CA GLY A 207 18.39 -2.81 -17.87
C GLY A 207 17.30 -2.02 -17.15
N TYR A 208 16.04 -2.43 -17.23
CA TYR A 208 14.92 -1.77 -16.56
C TYR A 208 14.89 -2.04 -15.07
N ILE A 209 15.43 -3.18 -14.63
CA ILE A 209 15.59 -3.50 -13.21
C ILE A 209 17.00 -4.06 -12.96
N ASN A 210 17.48 -3.89 -11.71
CA ASN A 210 18.72 -4.51 -11.25
C ASN A 210 18.57 -5.00 -9.83
N TYR A 211 19.29 -6.05 -9.43
CA TYR A 211 19.31 -6.52 -8.06
C TYR A 211 20.39 -5.76 -7.28
N ALA A 212 19.96 -4.99 -6.26
CA ALA A 212 20.88 -4.29 -5.38
C ALA A 212 21.42 -5.25 -4.30
N PRO A 213 22.71 -5.12 -3.91
CA PRO A 213 23.22 -5.84 -2.74
C PRO A 213 22.39 -5.48 -1.50
N SER A 214 22.21 -6.43 -0.58
CA SER A 214 21.54 -6.17 0.70
C SER A 214 22.38 -5.20 1.53
N SER A 215 21.87 -4.00 1.78
CA SER A 215 22.43 -3.05 2.73
C SER A 215 21.74 -3.23 4.10
N GLY A 216 22.55 -3.40 5.16
CA GLY A 216 22.03 -3.30 6.54
C GLY A 216 21.32 -4.53 7.10
N GLY A 217 21.91 -5.73 6.97
CA GLY A 217 21.44 -6.92 7.73
C GLY A 217 20.25 -7.68 7.17
N GLU A 218 19.64 -7.23 6.09
CA GLU A 218 18.61 -7.99 5.39
C GLU A 218 19.23 -9.10 4.53
N ARG A 219 18.79 -10.35 4.72
CA ARG A 219 19.32 -11.53 4.04
C ARG A 219 19.00 -11.62 2.53
N ARG A 220 18.34 -10.63 1.93
CA ARG A 220 17.90 -10.69 0.52
C ARG A 220 18.13 -9.37 -0.19
N PRO A 221 18.75 -9.37 -1.39
CA PRO A 221 18.98 -8.15 -2.16
C PRO A 221 17.65 -7.51 -2.58
N GLY A 222 17.55 -6.19 -2.50
CA GLY A 222 16.43 -5.43 -3.05
C GLY A 222 16.43 -5.45 -4.59
N VAL A 223 15.36 -4.92 -5.19
CA VAL A 223 15.26 -4.71 -6.64
C VAL A 223 15.29 -3.21 -6.92
N ARG A 224 16.29 -2.76 -7.65
CA ARG A 224 16.38 -1.38 -8.14
C ARG A 224 15.55 -1.26 -9.40
N ILE A 225 14.65 -0.28 -9.43
CA ILE A 225 13.77 -0.01 -10.56
C ILE A 225 14.25 1.24 -11.27
N SER A 226 14.47 1.13 -12.60
CA SER A 226 14.77 2.28 -13.46
C SER A 226 13.48 2.92 -13.97
N THR A 227 13.46 4.24 -14.11
CA THR A 227 12.35 4.98 -14.74
C THR A 227 12.11 4.53 -16.19
N SER A 228 13.11 3.97 -16.87
CA SER A 228 12.97 3.40 -18.21
C SER A 228 12.01 2.20 -18.27
N LEU A 229 11.64 1.59 -17.13
CA LEU A 229 10.60 0.57 -17.09
C LEU A 229 9.24 1.10 -17.59
N MET A 230 9.03 2.43 -17.56
CA MET A 230 7.87 3.09 -18.15
C MET A 230 7.70 2.76 -19.65
N ASN A 231 8.79 2.51 -20.38
CA ASN A 231 8.74 2.14 -21.80
C ASN A 231 7.99 0.82 -22.06
N VAL A 232 7.83 -0.04 -21.05
CA VAL A 232 7.04 -1.27 -21.17
C VAL A 232 5.55 -0.95 -21.21
N ILE A 233 5.14 0.08 -20.47
CA ILE A 233 3.74 0.52 -20.35
C ILE A 233 3.31 1.27 -21.61
N LEU A 234 4.21 2.05 -22.20
CA LEU A 234 3.94 2.90 -23.37
C LEU A 234 3.99 2.15 -24.71
N LYS A 235 4.39 0.88 -24.73
CA LYS A 235 4.34 0.04 -25.93
C LYS A 235 2.90 -0.46 -26.12
N GLU A 236 2.23 0.05 -27.13
CA GLU A 236 1.04 -0.55 -27.71
C GLU A 236 1.34 -1.87 -28.41
#